data_9b1dce26bc064f1735d736b65108c015
#
_entry.id   9b1dce26bc064f1735d736b65108c015
#
_cell.length_a   1.000
_cell.length_b   1.000
_cell.length_c   1.000
_cell.angle_alpha   90.00
_cell.angle_beta   90.00
_cell.angle_gamma   90.00
#
_symmetry.space_group_name_H-M   'P 1'
#
loop_
_entity.id
_entity.type
_entity.pdbx_description
1 polymer ?
#
loop_
_entity_poly.entity_id
_entity_poly.type
_entity_poly.pdbx_seq_one_letter_code
_entity_poly.pdbx_strand_id
1 'polypeptide(L)'
;MEPLPSLLHDLYIDNWAPAKKFREHIRRYNKAFAFTSTGGSFRLDGSVFDGRGPPCYKIQGDLYHRLGPLCPEDGHVPTYSQLYIWDNAEALGYRQHKNPNTHPETMEAIQNMLMTCNPFIHVYLQAREIVMHTDLPSYSLRLDFLRASDRNRYNAPRSHTELAAIIPGDVETCINARHIIVCPKGGPLWRMTECHPAYIALHFPLLAPTGQLGWDPDMRHSRQSNGRPSVNQRTCLKLCEYLCFRLHIQAPSVESDHYFRSSFLFQEYIVEMWLAAEHSRLRWIRDHQANLRADLYTGVVDALQEGLHPSTIGRKVILPSSYTCGPRFMQKRLQHALTLLRILGSSDLFITFTANPTWPEIASNLLPGQNASDRPDIVARVFHLKFANLLDDIMKRRIFGKAIAYVYTVEYQKRGLPHVHLIVFLDRSHRLTTPERVDSVISSKLPDPVDDPLLFELVRTHMIHGPCRPGQCLNERGQCSKGFPKPFSNKTEITGESYVKT
;
A
#
# COMPACT_ATOMS: atom_id res chain seq x y z
N MET A 1 12.67 -11.47 15.44
CA MET A 1 12.54 -9.99 15.51
C MET A 1 12.94 -9.58 16.90
N GLU A 2 13.60 -8.46 17.06
CA GLU A 2 13.90 -7.94 18.40
C GLU A 2 12.61 -7.53 19.10
N PRO A 3 12.51 -7.73 20.43
CA PRO A 3 11.33 -7.35 21.19
C PRO A 3 11.12 -5.84 21.14
N LEU A 4 9.87 -5.43 21.19
CA LEU A 4 9.52 -4.01 21.31
C LEU A 4 9.98 -3.47 22.66
N PRO A 5 10.45 -2.22 22.73
CA PRO A 5 10.60 -1.52 24.01
C PRO A 5 9.27 -1.50 24.78
N SER A 6 9.32 -1.72 26.10
CA SER A 6 8.14 -1.84 26.97
C SER A 6 7.14 -0.69 26.80
N LEU A 7 7.64 0.55 26.73
CA LEU A 7 6.80 1.72 26.51
C LEU A 7 5.95 1.62 25.25
N LEU A 8 6.56 1.23 24.13
CA LEU A 8 5.79 1.09 22.86
C LEU A 8 4.83 -0.09 22.92
N HIS A 9 5.24 -1.19 23.54
CA HIS A 9 4.37 -2.32 23.79
C HIS A 9 3.09 -1.88 24.51
N ASP A 10 3.20 -1.15 25.61
CA ASP A 10 2.07 -0.67 26.39
C ASP A 10 1.22 0.35 25.62
N LEU A 11 1.84 1.27 24.89
CA LEU A 11 1.14 2.23 24.04
C LEU A 11 0.33 1.55 22.91
N TYR A 12 0.80 0.43 22.38
CA TYR A 12 0.08 -0.32 21.36
C TYR A 12 -1.06 -1.17 21.92
N ILE A 13 -0.99 -1.64 23.16
CA ILE A 13 -1.90 -2.65 23.70
C ILE A 13 -2.89 -2.07 24.71
N ASP A 14 -2.43 -1.20 25.60
CA ASP A 14 -3.21 -0.74 26.72
C ASP A 14 -4.37 0.19 26.34
N ASN A 15 -5.37 0.23 27.24
CA ASN A 15 -6.59 1.01 27.02
C ASN A 15 -6.68 2.30 27.85
N TRP A 16 -5.58 2.73 28.49
CA TRP A 16 -5.53 4.02 29.18
C TRP A 16 -5.53 5.21 28.20
N ALA A 17 -5.94 6.39 28.67
CA ALA A 17 -6.21 7.52 27.80
C ALA A 17 -5.04 7.96 26.90
N PRO A 18 -3.77 8.08 27.39
CA PRO A 18 -2.64 8.39 26.52
C PRO A 18 -2.35 7.32 25.45
N ALA A 19 -2.53 6.02 25.74
CA ALA A 19 -2.33 4.96 24.76
C ALA A 19 -3.38 5.03 23.63
N LYS A 20 -4.65 5.32 23.96
CA LYS A 20 -5.69 5.56 22.96
C LYS A 20 -5.35 6.77 22.08
N LYS A 21 -4.96 7.89 22.71
CA LYS A 21 -4.56 9.12 22.00
C LYS A 21 -3.30 8.91 21.15
N PHE A 22 -2.36 8.08 21.60
CA PHE A 22 -1.19 7.68 20.83
C PHE A 22 -1.63 6.95 19.54
N ARG A 23 -2.46 5.93 19.63
CA ARG A 23 -2.95 5.18 18.45
C ARG A 23 -3.78 6.04 17.50
N GLU A 24 -4.60 6.93 18.02
CA GLU A 24 -5.40 7.88 17.22
C GLU A 24 -4.50 8.82 16.41
N HIS A 25 -3.39 9.27 16.99
CA HIS A 25 -2.47 10.23 16.36
C HIS A 25 -1.11 9.62 15.98
N ILE A 26 -1.01 8.31 15.85
CA ILE A 26 0.25 7.58 15.68
C ILE A 26 1.11 8.08 14.52
N ARG A 27 0.49 8.49 13.41
CA ARG A 27 1.20 9.09 12.25
C ARG A 27 1.92 10.39 12.63
N ARG A 28 1.31 11.22 13.51
CA ARG A 28 1.94 12.45 13.99
C ARG A 28 3.12 12.16 14.90
N TYR A 29 2.97 11.19 15.80
CA TYR A 29 4.09 10.71 16.60
C TYR A 29 5.22 10.16 15.73
N ASN A 30 4.91 9.29 14.78
CA ASN A 30 5.92 8.77 13.87
C ASN A 30 6.64 9.89 13.10
N LYS A 31 5.89 10.84 12.53
CA LYS A 31 6.46 11.99 11.80
C LYS A 31 7.34 12.87 12.67
N ALA A 32 7.01 13.04 13.96
CA ALA A 32 7.81 13.82 14.91
C ALA A 32 9.19 13.20 15.16
N PHE A 33 9.31 11.89 15.01
CA PHE A 33 10.56 11.14 15.23
C PHE A 33 11.22 10.61 13.96
N ALA A 34 10.60 10.76 12.79
CA ALA A 34 11.18 10.35 11.52
C ALA A 34 12.45 11.14 11.20
N PHE A 35 13.45 10.46 10.65
CA PHE A 35 14.71 11.08 10.20
C PHE A 35 14.57 11.70 8.81
N THR A 36 13.62 11.21 8.04
CA THR A 36 13.42 11.57 6.64
C THR A 36 12.09 12.23 6.42
N SER A 37 12.03 13.14 5.44
CA SER A 37 10.79 13.68 4.93
C SER A 37 10.35 12.94 3.68
N THR A 38 9.05 12.75 3.50
CA THR A 38 8.48 12.23 2.26
C THR A 38 8.61 13.28 1.15
N GLY A 39 9.25 12.91 0.05
CA GLY A 39 9.34 13.72 -1.16
C GLY A 39 8.41 13.19 -2.24
N GLY A 40 7.83 14.08 -3.03
CA GLY A 40 6.91 13.75 -4.11
C GLY A 40 5.95 14.90 -4.39
N SER A 41 5.24 14.84 -5.51
CA SER A 41 4.17 15.80 -5.80
C SER A 41 2.84 15.18 -5.41
N PHE A 42 2.31 15.62 -4.27
CA PHE A 42 1.00 15.17 -3.76
C PHE A 42 -0.06 16.17 -4.17
N ARG A 43 -1.09 15.71 -4.87
CA ARG A 43 -2.25 16.53 -5.22
C ARG A 43 -3.53 15.83 -4.78
N LEU A 44 -4.46 16.61 -4.25
CA LEU A 44 -5.82 16.12 -4.02
C LEU A 44 -6.45 15.82 -5.38
N ASP A 45 -6.94 14.59 -5.57
CA ASP A 45 -7.60 14.21 -6.82
C ASP A 45 -9.06 14.70 -6.80
N GLY A 46 -9.28 15.89 -7.34
CA GLY A 46 -10.61 16.49 -7.44
C GLY A 46 -11.58 15.73 -8.35
N SER A 47 -11.10 14.82 -9.20
CA SER A 47 -11.98 13.97 -10.03
C SER A 47 -12.66 12.86 -9.23
N VAL A 48 -12.05 12.47 -8.11
CA VAL A 48 -12.55 11.41 -7.20
C VAL A 48 -13.14 11.98 -5.93
N PHE A 49 -12.59 13.12 -5.47
CA PHE A 49 -13.00 13.78 -4.23
C PHE A 49 -14.01 14.91 -4.54
N ASP A 50 -15.28 14.65 -4.30
CA ASP A 50 -16.41 15.57 -4.46
C ASP A 50 -16.82 16.26 -3.14
N GLY A 51 -15.92 16.28 -2.15
CA GLY A 51 -16.21 16.78 -0.80
C GLY A 51 -16.90 15.77 0.11
N ARG A 52 -17.16 14.56 -0.38
CA ARG A 52 -17.81 13.46 0.36
C ARG A 52 -16.90 12.25 0.44
N GLY A 53 -16.76 11.69 1.62
CA GLY A 53 -15.88 10.54 1.87
C GLY A 53 -14.41 10.92 2.14
N PRO A 54 -13.49 9.94 2.23
CA PRO A 54 -12.09 10.20 2.50
C PRO A 54 -11.43 10.91 1.32
N PRO A 55 -10.50 11.87 1.58
CA PRO A 55 -9.77 12.54 0.52
C PRO A 55 -8.88 11.56 -0.23
N CYS A 56 -8.92 11.61 -1.57
CA CYS A 56 -8.05 10.85 -2.43
C CYS A 56 -6.88 11.74 -2.89
N TYR A 57 -5.66 11.28 -2.65
CA TYR A 57 -4.46 11.98 -3.09
C TYR A 57 -3.83 11.26 -4.28
N LYS A 58 -3.44 12.02 -5.28
CA LYS A 58 -2.68 11.55 -6.43
C LYS A 58 -1.22 11.92 -6.26
N ILE A 59 -0.35 10.92 -6.32
CA ILE A 59 1.09 11.11 -6.32
C ILE A 59 1.54 11.18 -7.77
N GLN A 60 2.18 12.30 -8.16
CA GLN A 60 2.76 12.45 -9.48
C GLN A 60 4.28 12.35 -9.40
N GLY A 61 4.87 11.49 -10.23
CA GLY A 61 6.30 11.19 -10.22
C GLY A 61 6.70 10.19 -9.14
N ASP A 62 8.00 10.18 -8.83
CA ASP A 62 8.57 9.24 -7.87
C ASP A 62 8.23 9.63 -6.43
N LEU A 63 7.84 8.66 -5.61
CA LEU A 63 7.85 8.80 -4.17
C LEU A 63 9.26 8.44 -3.67
N TYR A 64 9.84 9.30 -2.86
CA TYR A 64 11.16 9.09 -2.28
C TYR A 64 11.27 9.75 -0.91
N HIS A 65 12.22 9.28 -0.12
CA HIS A 65 12.54 9.93 1.14
C HIS A 65 13.71 10.88 0.96
N ARG A 66 13.64 12.01 1.63
CA ARG A 66 14.69 13.04 1.62
C ARG A 66 15.31 13.11 3.00
N LEU A 67 16.63 13.09 3.01
CA LEU A 67 17.45 13.50 4.15
C LEU A 67 17.85 14.94 3.92
N GLY A 68 17.54 15.80 4.89
CA GLY A 68 17.95 17.21 4.90
C GLY A 68 19.41 17.35 5.36
N PRO A 69 19.96 18.60 5.30
CA PRO A 69 21.26 18.91 5.88
C PRO A 69 21.25 18.66 7.40
N LEU A 70 22.43 18.51 7.99
CA LEU A 70 22.58 18.30 9.43
C LEU A 70 22.05 19.48 10.27
N CYS A 71 22.30 20.68 9.79
CA CYS A 71 21.83 21.91 10.46
C CYS A 71 20.78 22.61 9.56
N PRO A 72 19.79 23.27 10.15
CA PRO A 72 18.86 24.10 9.40
C PRO A 72 19.58 25.32 8.81
N GLU A 73 19.01 25.91 7.77
CA GLU A 73 19.42 27.22 7.27
C GLU A 73 19.14 28.32 8.31
N ASP A 74 19.88 29.43 8.26
CA ASP A 74 19.74 30.50 9.21
C ASP A 74 18.30 31.04 9.25
N GLY A 75 17.75 31.13 10.44
CA GLY A 75 16.36 31.53 10.67
C GLY A 75 15.29 30.45 10.47
N HIS A 76 15.67 29.23 10.08
CA HIS A 76 14.72 28.13 9.92
C HIS A 76 14.69 27.22 11.16
N VAL A 77 13.49 26.72 11.47
CA VAL A 77 13.27 25.79 12.58
C VAL A 77 13.73 24.39 12.18
N PRO A 78 14.49 23.68 13.03
CA PRO A 78 14.97 22.33 12.74
C PRO A 78 13.81 21.35 12.50
N THR A 79 14.07 20.38 11.63
CA THR A 79 13.08 19.37 11.23
C THR A 79 13.73 18.00 11.05
N TYR A 80 12.97 16.94 11.27
CA TYR A 80 13.38 15.54 11.03
C TYR A 80 14.72 15.18 11.71
N SER A 81 15.69 14.71 10.94
CA SER A 81 17.01 14.33 11.45
C SER A 81 17.76 15.46 12.17
N GLN A 82 17.51 16.72 11.80
CA GLN A 82 18.12 17.89 12.45
C GLN A 82 17.78 17.96 13.93
N LEU A 83 16.59 17.51 14.34
CA LEU A 83 16.15 17.50 15.73
C LEU A 83 16.98 16.58 16.62
N TYR A 84 17.80 15.67 16.07
CA TYR A 84 18.70 14.81 16.83
C TYR A 84 20.10 15.42 17.03
N ILE A 85 20.41 16.52 16.34
CA ILE A 85 21.63 17.30 16.54
C ILE A 85 21.41 18.43 17.54
N TRP A 86 20.16 18.83 17.74
CA TRP A 86 19.76 19.88 18.67
C TRP A 86 19.80 19.42 20.13
N ASP A 87 19.71 20.37 21.08
CA ASP A 87 19.49 20.00 22.48
C ASP A 87 18.20 19.23 22.67
N ASN A 88 18.20 18.24 23.55
CA ASN A 88 17.07 17.32 23.70
C ASN A 88 15.80 18.03 24.19
N ALA A 89 15.93 19.01 25.09
CA ALA A 89 14.81 19.79 25.62
C ALA A 89 14.25 20.74 24.55
N GLU A 90 15.11 21.39 23.80
CA GLU A 90 14.70 22.25 22.68
C GLU A 90 14.05 21.42 21.58
N ALA A 91 14.66 20.28 21.21
CA ALA A 91 14.11 19.37 20.21
C ALA A 91 12.72 18.86 20.60
N LEU A 92 12.51 18.53 21.89
CA LEU A 92 11.21 18.16 22.42
C LEU A 92 10.20 19.30 22.29
N GLY A 93 10.59 20.52 22.64
CA GLY A 93 9.78 21.71 22.47
C GLY A 93 9.32 21.92 21.01
N TYR A 94 10.23 21.78 20.06
CA TYR A 94 9.89 21.85 18.62
C TYR A 94 8.94 20.75 18.18
N ARG A 95 9.13 19.49 18.65
CA ARG A 95 8.24 18.36 18.34
C ARG A 95 6.82 18.62 18.86
N GLN A 96 6.70 19.06 20.11
CA GLN A 96 5.41 19.36 20.75
C GLN A 96 4.70 20.52 20.06
N HIS A 97 5.42 21.62 19.78
CA HIS A 97 4.86 22.78 19.10
C HIS A 97 4.30 22.44 17.71
N LYS A 98 5.01 21.63 16.92
CA LYS A 98 4.56 21.18 15.59
C LYS A 98 3.42 20.15 15.63
N ASN A 99 3.20 19.49 16.77
CA ASN A 99 2.21 18.43 16.93
C ASN A 99 1.27 18.68 18.13
N PRO A 100 0.49 19.77 18.15
CA PRO A 100 -0.29 20.20 19.32
C PRO A 100 -1.37 19.20 19.76
N ASN A 101 -1.77 18.26 18.90
CA ASN A 101 -2.78 17.25 19.21
C ASN A 101 -2.18 15.97 19.84
N THR A 102 -0.88 15.93 20.04
CA THR A 102 -0.23 14.81 20.74
C THR A 102 -0.18 15.06 22.25
N HIS A 103 0.01 13.98 23.03
CA HIS A 103 0.15 14.09 24.48
C HIS A 103 1.63 14.41 24.82
N PRO A 104 1.92 15.55 25.49
CA PRO A 104 3.30 16.00 25.71
C PRO A 104 4.18 15.00 26.47
N GLU A 105 3.67 14.40 27.55
CA GLU A 105 4.41 13.41 28.33
C GLU A 105 4.69 12.12 27.55
N THR A 106 3.74 11.70 26.71
CA THR A 106 3.94 10.55 25.79
C THR A 106 5.02 10.87 24.75
N MET A 107 5.04 12.10 24.22
CA MET A 107 6.07 12.54 23.28
C MET A 107 7.46 12.50 23.91
N GLU A 108 7.59 12.99 25.13
CA GLU A 108 8.82 12.96 25.91
C GLU A 108 9.28 11.52 26.21
N ALA A 109 8.37 10.67 26.68
CA ALA A 109 8.67 9.27 26.97
C ALA A 109 9.16 8.51 25.72
N ILE A 110 8.53 8.73 24.56
CA ILE A 110 8.96 8.15 23.27
C ILE A 110 10.35 8.68 22.89
N GLN A 111 10.61 9.99 23.04
CA GLN A 111 11.92 10.57 22.76
C GLN A 111 13.00 9.88 23.60
N ASN A 112 12.80 9.78 24.92
CA ASN A 112 13.76 9.18 25.84
C ASN A 112 14.00 7.69 25.52
N MET A 113 12.94 6.96 25.21
CA MET A 113 13.03 5.56 24.80
C MET A 113 13.86 5.42 23.50
N LEU A 114 13.54 6.18 22.47
CA LEU A 114 14.25 6.12 21.18
C LEU A 114 15.72 6.52 21.33
N MET A 115 16.03 7.50 22.17
CA MET A 115 17.41 7.87 22.50
C MET A 115 18.19 6.74 23.13
N THR A 116 17.53 5.85 23.86
CA THR A 116 18.17 4.70 24.51
C THR A 116 18.37 3.53 23.56
N CYS A 117 17.39 3.25 22.68
CA CYS A 117 17.36 2.00 21.90
C CYS A 117 17.65 2.16 20.41
N ASN A 118 17.58 3.40 19.84
CA ASN A 118 17.74 3.58 18.41
C ASN A 118 19.18 3.94 18.03
N PRO A 119 19.90 3.05 17.33
CA PRO A 119 21.31 3.25 16.97
C PRO A 119 21.53 4.45 16.03
N PHE A 120 20.56 4.79 15.18
CA PHE A 120 20.67 5.94 14.29
C PHE A 120 20.73 7.25 15.09
N ILE A 121 19.97 7.38 16.18
CA ILE A 121 20.01 8.54 17.03
C ILE A 121 21.41 8.72 17.64
N HIS A 122 22.03 7.63 18.10
CA HIS A 122 23.38 7.68 18.66
C HIS A 122 24.41 8.19 17.64
N VAL A 123 24.27 7.83 16.38
CA VAL A 123 25.12 8.33 15.30
C VAL A 123 24.95 9.84 15.11
N TYR A 124 23.70 10.34 15.13
CA TYR A 124 23.45 11.79 15.01
C TYR A 124 23.95 12.56 16.25
N LEU A 125 23.85 12.00 17.45
CA LEU A 125 24.40 12.58 18.67
C LEU A 125 25.93 12.67 18.62
N GLN A 126 26.62 11.62 18.14
CA GLN A 126 28.07 11.65 17.92
C GLN A 126 28.45 12.70 16.88
N ALA A 127 27.69 12.82 15.78
CA ALA A 127 27.90 13.87 14.80
C ALA A 127 27.76 15.26 15.41
N ARG A 128 26.81 15.49 16.33
CA ARG A 128 26.66 16.73 17.07
C ARG A 128 27.92 17.09 17.84
N GLU A 129 28.47 16.14 18.61
CA GLU A 129 29.69 16.38 19.40
C GLU A 129 30.85 16.82 18.51
N ILE A 130 31.02 16.20 17.35
CA ILE A 130 32.09 16.56 16.41
C ILE A 130 31.81 17.93 15.79
N VAL A 131 30.57 18.21 15.38
CA VAL A 131 30.17 19.49 14.79
C VAL A 131 30.38 20.66 15.75
N MET A 132 30.10 20.46 17.05
CA MET A 132 30.23 21.50 18.08
C MET A 132 31.67 21.78 18.50
N HIS A 133 32.57 20.81 18.31
CA HIS A 133 33.96 20.89 18.79
C HIS A 133 35.00 21.06 17.68
N THR A 134 34.58 21.17 16.41
CA THR A 134 35.51 21.21 15.28
C THR A 134 35.18 22.39 14.36
N ASP A 135 36.13 23.29 14.16
CA ASP A 135 36.07 24.42 13.19
C ASP A 135 36.32 23.92 11.75
N LEU A 136 35.73 22.83 11.34
CA LEU A 136 35.88 22.33 9.98
C LEU A 136 34.92 23.07 9.02
N PRO A 137 35.42 23.62 7.93
CA PRO A 137 34.64 24.45 6.98
C PRO A 137 33.57 23.62 6.24
N SER A 138 33.77 22.31 6.08
CA SER A 138 32.77 21.39 5.54
C SER A 138 33.00 19.97 6.04
N TYR A 139 31.93 19.29 6.37
CA TYR A 139 31.93 17.88 6.74
C TYR A 139 30.61 17.24 6.31
N SER A 140 30.63 15.95 6.06
CA SER A 140 29.44 15.18 5.77
C SER A 140 29.37 13.93 6.63
N LEU A 141 28.18 13.61 7.09
CA LEU A 141 27.90 12.36 7.80
C LEU A 141 27.59 11.28 6.77
N ARG A 142 28.39 10.23 6.78
CA ARG A 142 28.16 9.05 5.93
C ARG A 142 27.71 7.90 6.80
N LEU A 143 26.51 7.39 6.55
CA LEU A 143 26.01 6.15 7.12
C LEU A 143 26.38 5.00 6.19
N ASP A 144 27.37 4.20 6.61
CA ASP A 144 27.83 3.02 5.87
C ASP A 144 27.13 1.77 6.39
N PHE A 145 26.49 1.04 5.46
CA PHE A 145 25.90 -0.27 5.73
C PHE A 145 26.78 -1.33 5.10
N LEU A 146 27.72 -1.87 5.88
CA LEU A 146 28.67 -2.87 5.41
C LEU A 146 27.98 -4.21 5.10
N ARG A 147 28.35 -4.81 3.98
CA ARG A 147 27.87 -6.13 3.56
C ARG A 147 28.44 -7.25 4.43
N ALA A 148 27.58 -8.18 4.81
CA ALA A 148 27.98 -9.47 5.36
C ALA A 148 28.67 -10.40 4.34
N SER A 149 28.92 -9.96 3.10
CA SER A 149 29.40 -10.83 2.00
C SER A 149 30.90 -11.11 2.01
N ASP A 150 31.69 -10.33 2.74
CA ASP A 150 33.14 -10.57 2.83
C ASP A 150 33.60 -10.69 4.28
N ARG A 151 33.13 -11.76 4.93
CA ARG A 151 33.43 -12.08 6.34
C ARG A 151 34.92 -12.23 6.63
N ASN A 152 35.76 -12.39 5.61
CA ASN A 152 37.21 -12.62 5.77
C ASN A 152 38.02 -11.33 5.61
N ARG A 153 37.48 -10.25 5.05
CA ARG A 153 38.19 -8.98 4.84
C ARG A 153 37.65 -7.81 5.67
N TYR A 154 36.35 -7.83 6.00
CA TYR A 154 35.72 -6.77 6.80
C TYR A 154 34.95 -7.42 7.93
N ASN A 155 35.38 -7.23 9.15
CA ASN A 155 34.57 -7.58 10.31
C ASN A 155 33.25 -6.82 10.22
N ALA A 156 32.13 -7.53 10.35
CA ALA A 156 30.85 -6.85 10.56
C ALA A 156 30.98 -5.90 11.75
N PRO A 157 30.42 -4.66 11.67
CA PRO A 157 30.48 -3.73 12.80
C PRO A 157 29.96 -4.43 14.05
N ARG A 158 30.79 -4.43 15.09
CA ARG A 158 30.47 -5.10 16.37
C ARG A 158 29.51 -4.27 17.21
N SER A 159 29.39 -3.01 16.88
CA SER A 159 28.47 -2.05 17.53
C SER A 159 27.87 -1.12 16.48
N HIS A 160 26.69 -0.58 16.79
CA HIS A 160 26.00 0.40 15.96
C HIS A 160 26.81 1.69 15.76
N THR A 161 27.83 1.93 16.58
CA THR A 161 28.73 3.08 16.48
C THR A 161 29.71 3.00 15.31
N GLU A 162 29.85 1.83 14.69
CA GLU A 162 30.73 1.60 13.52
C GLU A 162 30.00 1.86 12.18
N LEU A 163 28.72 2.25 12.23
CA LEU A 163 27.88 2.45 11.04
C LEU A 163 28.00 3.82 10.40
N ALA A 164 28.76 4.74 10.98
CA ALA A 164 28.91 6.10 10.48
C ALA A 164 30.36 6.54 10.40
N ALA A 165 30.70 7.19 9.29
CA ALA A 165 31.97 7.90 9.13
C ALA A 165 31.70 9.38 8.84
N ILE A 166 32.40 10.29 9.54
CA ILE A 166 32.41 11.71 9.21
C ILE A 166 33.57 11.96 8.26
N ILE A 167 33.25 12.44 7.06
CA ILE A 167 34.24 12.68 6.01
C ILE A 167 34.43 14.18 5.90
N PRO A 168 35.66 14.72 6.11
CA PRO A 168 35.97 16.12 5.82
C PRO A 168 36.00 16.37 4.31
N GLY A 169 35.41 17.47 3.84
CA GLY A 169 35.48 17.89 2.44
C GLY A 169 34.25 17.69 1.57
N ASP A 170 34.29 18.20 0.35
CA ASP A 170 33.21 18.06 -0.63
C ASP A 170 33.10 16.64 -1.20
N VAL A 171 31.86 16.17 -1.33
CA VAL A 171 31.51 14.76 -1.62
C VAL A 171 31.33 14.52 -3.11
N GLU A 172 32.31 14.83 -3.97
CA GLU A 172 32.19 14.48 -5.39
C GLU A 172 32.60 13.04 -5.76
N THR A 173 33.25 12.31 -4.87
CA THR A 173 33.84 11.02 -5.20
C THR A 173 33.30 9.89 -4.33
N CYS A 174 32.52 9.01 -4.91
CA CYS A 174 32.02 7.73 -4.39
C CYS A 174 30.55 7.67 -4.00
N ILE A 175 29.67 7.85 -4.98
CA ILE A 175 28.24 7.57 -4.80
C ILE A 175 27.97 6.08 -5.09
N ASN A 176 28.05 5.24 -4.07
CA ASN A 176 27.44 3.92 -4.13
C ASN A 176 26.02 4.03 -3.56
N ALA A 177 25.03 3.41 -4.19
CA ALA A 177 23.61 3.41 -3.77
C ALA A 177 23.35 2.89 -2.34
N ARG A 178 24.40 2.58 -1.59
CA ARG A 178 24.38 2.01 -0.23
C ARG A 178 24.79 2.97 0.86
N HIS A 179 25.22 4.17 0.49
CA HIS A 179 25.64 5.16 1.46
C HIS A 179 24.56 6.22 1.60
N ILE A 180 24.24 6.56 2.83
CA ILE A 180 23.47 7.76 3.12
C ILE A 180 24.49 8.85 3.48
N ILE A 181 24.50 9.91 2.72
CA ILE A 181 25.36 11.05 2.95
C ILE A 181 24.49 12.21 3.40
N VAL A 182 24.83 12.82 4.52
CA VAL A 182 24.14 13.99 5.07
C VAL A 182 25.10 15.17 5.06
N CYS A 183 24.78 16.20 4.30
CA CYS A 183 25.60 17.39 4.17
C CYS A 183 25.41 18.37 5.34
N PRO A 184 26.41 19.22 5.68
CA PRO A 184 26.35 20.06 6.88
C PRO A 184 25.32 21.19 6.77
N LYS A 185 25.46 22.14 5.89
CA LYS A 185 24.58 23.31 5.78
C LYS A 185 24.41 23.68 4.31
N GLY A 186 23.16 23.93 3.87
CA GLY A 186 22.89 24.43 2.52
C GLY A 186 23.15 23.44 1.38
N GLY A 187 23.41 22.16 1.66
CA GLY A 187 23.64 21.14 0.65
C GLY A 187 22.34 20.58 0.02
N PRO A 188 22.43 19.92 -1.14
CA PRO A 188 21.26 19.35 -1.79
C PRO A 188 20.63 18.25 -0.92
N LEU A 189 19.30 18.15 -0.97
CA LEU A 189 18.56 17.07 -0.31
C LEU A 189 18.88 15.74 -0.97
N TRP A 190 19.36 14.77 -0.19
CA TRP A 190 19.65 13.44 -0.69
C TRP A 190 18.39 12.58 -0.79
N ARG A 191 18.24 11.93 -1.93
CA ARG A 191 17.20 10.93 -2.13
C ARG A 191 17.68 9.58 -1.62
N MET A 192 16.96 9.03 -0.66
CA MET A 192 17.15 7.65 -0.25
C MET A 192 16.36 6.73 -1.19
N THR A 193 17.02 5.71 -1.71
CA THR A 193 16.36 4.73 -2.58
C THR A 193 15.53 3.74 -1.76
N GLU A 194 14.45 3.25 -2.34
CA GLU A 194 13.58 2.22 -1.75
C GLU A 194 14.29 0.89 -1.48
N CYS A 195 15.45 0.67 -2.12
CA CYS A 195 16.28 -0.51 -1.94
C CYS A 195 17.26 -0.38 -0.78
N HIS A 196 17.27 0.77 -0.08
CA HIS A 196 18.18 0.98 1.04
C HIS A 196 17.70 0.23 2.29
N PRO A 197 18.55 -0.57 2.96
CA PRO A 197 18.11 -1.37 4.12
C PRO A 197 17.53 -0.54 5.26
N ALA A 198 18.04 0.67 5.49
CA ALA A 198 17.56 1.57 6.53
C ALA A 198 16.29 2.37 6.16
N TYR A 199 15.76 2.19 4.95
CA TYR A 199 14.59 2.93 4.46
C TYR A 199 13.44 2.94 5.46
N ILE A 200 13.05 1.75 5.93
CA ILE A 200 11.95 1.58 6.90
C ILE A 200 12.31 2.20 8.25
N ALA A 201 13.50 1.91 8.77
CA ALA A 201 13.89 2.36 10.10
C ALA A 201 14.02 3.88 10.24
N LEU A 202 14.45 4.57 9.17
CA LEU A 202 14.60 6.02 9.18
C LEU A 202 13.27 6.76 8.96
N HIS A 203 12.31 6.15 8.30
CA HIS A 203 11.00 6.78 8.09
C HIS A 203 9.95 6.37 9.11
N PHE A 204 10.01 5.13 9.58
CA PHE A 204 9.05 4.55 10.52
C PHE A 204 9.71 4.16 11.85
N PRO A 205 10.29 5.10 12.61
CA PRO A 205 10.98 4.77 13.87
C PRO A 205 10.06 4.14 14.92
N LEU A 206 8.76 4.34 14.87
CA LEU A 206 7.81 3.65 15.76
C LEU A 206 7.52 2.21 15.35
N LEU A 207 7.75 1.84 14.08
CA LEU A 207 7.65 0.45 13.60
C LEU A 207 8.98 -0.29 13.69
N ALA A 208 10.09 0.43 13.68
CA ALA A 208 11.44 -0.12 13.81
C ALA A 208 12.26 0.67 14.86
N PRO A 209 11.82 0.69 16.14
CA PRO A 209 12.40 1.55 17.18
C PRO A 209 13.87 1.24 17.49
N THR A 210 14.29 -0.02 17.35
CA THR A 210 15.68 -0.47 17.53
C THR A 210 16.53 -0.33 16.27
N GLY A 211 16.05 0.40 15.27
CA GLY A 211 16.79 0.62 14.02
C GLY A 211 16.90 -0.63 13.14
N GLN A 212 15.99 -1.59 13.26
CA GLN A 212 15.99 -2.81 12.46
C GLN A 212 16.07 -2.51 10.97
N LEU A 213 17.08 -3.07 10.31
CA LEU A 213 17.23 -2.94 8.87
C LEU A 213 16.14 -3.74 8.13
N GLY A 214 15.66 -3.18 7.05
CA GLY A 214 14.69 -3.79 6.16
C GLY A 214 15.33 -4.74 5.13
N TRP A 215 14.68 -4.82 3.96
CA TRP A 215 15.16 -5.65 2.87
C TRP A 215 16.47 -5.11 2.26
N ASP A 216 17.34 -6.05 1.89
CA ASP A 216 18.58 -5.80 1.15
C ASP A 216 18.58 -6.64 -0.14
N PRO A 217 19.05 -6.11 -1.29
CA PRO A 217 19.13 -6.86 -2.56
C PRO A 217 19.93 -8.16 -2.49
N ASP A 218 20.87 -8.26 -1.56
CA ASP A 218 21.72 -9.45 -1.36
C ASP A 218 21.16 -10.41 -0.31
N MET A 219 20.00 -10.09 0.28
CA MET A 219 19.30 -10.97 1.24
C MET A 219 18.96 -12.29 0.56
N ARG A 220 19.37 -13.40 1.16
CA ARG A 220 19.21 -14.75 0.60
C ARG A 220 18.09 -15.51 1.30
N HIS A 221 17.47 -16.42 0.54
CA HIS A 221 16.60 -17.42 1.16
C HIS A 221 17.40 -18.27 2.15
N SER A 222 16.81 -18.59 3.31
CA SER A 222 17.40 -19.58 4.22
C SER A 222 17.48 -20.90 3.49
N ARG A 223 18.67 -21.54 3.52
CA ARG A 223 18.82 -22.89 2.96
C ARG A 223 17.98 -23.84 3.82
N GLN A 224 16.94 -24.43 3.24
CA GLN A 224 16.36 -25.63 3.83
C GLN A 224 17.41 -26.75 3.79
N SER A 225 17.68 -27.36 4.94
CA SER A 225 18.78 -28.29 5.17
C SER A 225 18.63 -29.65 4.44
N ASN A 226 17.58 -29.89 3.66
CA ASN A 226 17.22 -31.23 3.19
C ASN A 226 17.11 -31.41 1.65
N GLY A 227 17.65 -30.51 0.84
CA GLY A 227 17.62 -30.70 -0.62
C GLY A 227 18.86 -30.15 -1.34
N ARG A 228 19.40 -30.91 -2.30
CA ARG A 228 20.39 -30.39 -3.25
C ARG A 228 19.77 -29.19 -3.96
N PRO A 229 20.42 -28.01 -3.99
CA PRO A 229 19.90 -26.85 -4.73
C PRO A 229 19.76 -27.26 -6.20
N SER A 230 18.57 -27.07 -6.77
CA SER A 230 18.40 -27.23 -8.22
C SER A 230 19.24 -26.15 -8.91
N VAL A 231 19.87 -26.49 -10.02
CA VAL A 231 20.82 -25.64 -10.77
C VAL A 231 20.21 -24.28 -11.16
N ASN A 232 18.88 -24.14 -11.14
CA ASN A 232 18.13 -22.93 -11.51
C ASN A 232 17.42 -22.24 -10.34
N GLN A 233 17.74 -22.60 -9.09
CA GLN A 233 17.04 -22.02 -7.95
C GLN A 233 17.61 -20.65 -7.63
N ARG A 234 16.73 -19.63 -7.69
CA ARG A 234 17.07 -18.25 -7.31
C ARG A 234 17.48 -18.20 -5.84
N THR A 235 18.61 -17.60 -5.55
CA THR A 235 19.20 -17.53 -4.20
C THR A 235 18.81 -16.28 -3.43
N CYS A 236 18.52 -15.16 -4.12
CA CYS A 236 18.20 -13.87 -3.49
C CYS A 236 16.70 -13.67 -3.34
N LEU A 237 16.32 -13.10 -2.20
CA LEU A 237 14.95 -12.74 -1.83
C LEU A 237 14.54 -11.46 -2.56
N LYS A 238 13.39 -11.45 -3.21
CA LYS A 238 12.84 -10.23 -3.81
C LYS A 238 12.18 -9.35 -2.74
N LEU A 239 12.19 -8.03 -2.97
CA LEU A 239 11.51 -7.08 -2.09
C LEU A 239 10.04 -7.47 -1.83
N CYS A 240 9.28 -7.85 -2.87
CA CYS A 240 7.89 -8.29 -2.68
C CYS A 240 7.76 -9.54 -1.79
N GLU A 241 8.67 -10.49 -1.88
CA GLU A 241 8.66 -11.70 -1.04
C GLU A 241 8.94 -11.35 0.43
N TYR A 242 9.90 -10.45 0.65
CA TYR A 242 10.18 -9.91 1.98
C TYR A 242 8.95 -9.19 2.56
N LEU A 243 8.30 -8.34 1.76
CA LEU A 243 7.11 -7.60 2.20
C LEU A 243 5.93 -8.53 2.47
N CYS A 244 5.71 -9.54 1.62
CA CYS A 244 4.69 -10.57 1.87
C CYS A 244 4.94 -11.31 3.20
N PHE A 245 6.20 -11.65 3.49
CA PHE A 245 6.57 -12.25 4.76
C PHE A 245 6.28 -11.33 5.95
N ARG A 246 6.63 -10.03 5.85
CA ARG A 246 6.40 -9.04 6.91
C ARG A 246 4.91 -8.79 7.16
N LEU A 247 4.08 -8.87 6.11
CA LEU A 247 2.63 -8.72 6.19
C LEU A 247 1.90 -10.04 6.47
N HIS A 248 2.63 -11.15 6.61
CA HIS A 248 2.04 -12.42 7.02
C HIS A 248 1.81 -12.42 8.53
N ILE A 249 0.58 -12.79 8.94
CA ILE A 249 0.26 -12.98 10.36
C ILE A 249 1.12 -14.14 10.86
N GLN A 250 2.07 -13.82 11.72
CA GLN A 250 2.89 -14.81 12.42
C GLN A 250 2.17 -15.22 13.70
N ALA A 251 2.65 -16.27 14.38
CA ALA A 251 2.05 -16.73 15.63
C ALA A 251 1.78 -15.56 16.59
N PRO A 252 0.72 -15.60 17.41
CA PRO A 252 0.26 -14.48 18.23
C PRO A 252 1.25 -14.15 19.34
N SER A 253 2.41 -13.61 18.98
CA SER A 253 3.29 -12.91 19.90
C SER A 253 3.02 -11.42 19.75
N VAL A 254 2.83 -10.75 20.84
CA VAL A 254 2.62 -9.31 20.93
C VAL A 254 3.70 -8.52 20.19
N GLU A 255 4.90 -9.04 20.16
CA GLU A 255 6.10 -8.46 19.57
C GLU A 255 6.07 -8.41 18.04
N SER A 256 5.34 -9.32 17.40
CA SER A 256 5.16 -9.34 15.93
C SER A 256 3.94 -8.56 15.44
N ASP A 257 3.03 -8.20 16.35
CA ASP A 257 1.72 -7.64 16.01
C ASP A 257 1.70 -6.10 15.95
N HIS A 258 2.75 -5.41 16.35
CA HIS A 258 2.74 -3.93 16.44
C HIS A 258 2.48 -3.23 15.11
N TYR A 259 2.92 -3.80 13.99
CA TYR A 259 2.55 -3.30 12.66
C TYR A 259 1.03 -3.29 12.48
N PHE A 260 0.37 -4.39 12.80
CA PHE A 260 -1.08 -4.53 12.67
C PHE A 260 -1.87 -3.71 13.69
N ARG A 261 -1.23 -3.28 14.79
CA ARG A 261 -1.82 -2.41 15.81
C ARG A 261 -1.67 -0.92 15.50
N SER A 262 -0.87 -0.57 14.49
CA SER A 262 -0.54 0.82 14.19
C SER A 262 -1.53 1.54 13.27
N SER A 263 -2.70 0.96 12.98
CA SER A 263 -3.85 1.61 12.31
C SER A 263 -3.44 2.42 11.07
N PHE A 264 -3.61 3.75 11.07
CA PHE A 264 -3.26 4.62 9.95
C PHE A 264 -1.76 4.60 9.59
N LEU A 265 -0.87 4.33 10.54
CA LEU A 265 0.54 4.17 10.25
C LEU A 265 0.81 2.87 9.50
N PHE A 266 0.07 1.80 9.79
CA PHE A 266 0.12 0.56 9.04
C PHE A 266 -0.35 0.75 7.60
N GLN A 267 -1.44 1.51 7.38
CA GLN A 267 -1.90 1.84 6.03
C GLN A 267 -0.85 2.62 5.25
N GLU A 268 -0.22 3.63 5.86
CA GLU A 268 0.87 4.41 5.27
C GLU A 268 2.06 3.50 4.92
N TYR A 269 2.47 2.63 5.84
CA TYR A 269 3.52 1.64 5.61
C TYR A 269 3.21 0.73 4.41
N ILE A 270 1.99 0.17 4.30
CA ILE A 270 1.60 -0.69 3.18
C ILE A 270 1.70 0.06 1.85
N VAL A 271 1.18 1.29 1.79
CA VAL A 271 1.20 2.11 0.57
C VAL A 271 2.63 2.41 0.15
N GLU A 272 3.48 2.82 1.08
CA GLU A 272 4.89 3.11 0.77
C GLU A 272 5.67 1.87 0.34
N MET A 273 5.45 0.74 0.97
CA MET A 273 6.10 -0.51 0.60
C MET A 273 5.63 -1.01 -0.77
N TRP A 274 4.36 -0.83 -1.09
CA TRP A 274 3.86 -1.11 -2.43
C TRP A 274 4.54 -0.23 -3.50
N LEU A 275 4.62 1.07 -3.24
CA LEU A 275 5.28 2.02 -4.15
C LEU A 275 6.78 1.71 -4.30
N ALA A 276 7.46 1.33 -3.22
CA ALA A 276 8.84 0.89 -3.26
C ALA A 276 9.04 -0.34 -4.17
N ALA A 277 8.15 -1.33 -4.05
CA ALA A 277 8.16 -2.53 -4.89
C ALA A 277 7.89 -2.21 -6.36
N GLU A 278 6.94 -1.32 -6.64
CA GLU A 278 6.61 -0.88 -8.00
C GLU A 278 7.76 -0.08 -8.61
N HIS A 279 8.34 0.84 -7.86
CA HIS A 279 9.49 1.64 -8.30
C HIS A 279 10.70 0.76 -8.61
N SER A 280 10.99 -0.24 -7.79
CA SER A 280 12.04 -1.23 -8.05
C SER A 280 11.80 -1.98 -9.37
N ARG A 281 10.55 -2.37 -9.66
CA ARG A 281 10.17 -3.02 -10.94
C ARG A 281 10.33 -2.07 -12.13
N LEU A 282 9.89 -0.82 -12.01
CA LEU A 282 10.01 0.18 -13.06
C LEU A 282 11.47 0.50 -13.36
N ARG A 283 12.32 0.60 -12.33
CA ARG A 283 13.76 0.78 -12.48
C ARG A 283 14.37 -0.38 -13.25
N TRP A 284 14.07 -1.61 -12.86
CA TRP A 284 14.56 -2.79 -13.58
C TRP A 284 14.12 -2.79 -15.05
N ILE A 285 12.86 -2.51 -15.34
CA ILE A 285 12.34 -2.40 -16.70
C ILE A 285 13.09 -1.34 -17.51
N ARG A 286 13.32 -0.17 -16.92
CA ARG A 286 14.04 0.94 -17.56
C ARG A 286 15.48 0.55 -17.91
N ASP A 287 16.15 -0.14 -17.01
CA ASP A 287 17.57 -0.50 -17.17
C ASP A 287 17.73 -1.70 -18.13
N HIS A 288 16.69 -2.50 -18.38
CA HIS A 288 16.70 -3.70 -19.19
C HIS A 288 15.86 -3.60 -20.47
N GLN A 289 15.63 -2.40 -21.01
CA GLN A 289 14.83 -2.19 -22.22
C GLN A 289 15.28 -3.01 -23.42
N ALA A 290 16.60 -3.17 -23.62
CA ALA A 290 17.17 -3.96 -24.71
C ALA A 290 16.78 -5.46 -24.64
N ASN A 291 16.63 -6.01 -23.43
CA ASN A 291 16.28 -7.40 -23.19
C ASN A 291 14.77 -7.68 -23.32
N LEU A 292 13.94 -6.66 -23.28
CA LEU A 292 12.49 -6.78 -23.24
C LEU A 292 11.85 -6.89 -24.63
N ARG A 293 12.64 -7.06 -25.73
CA ARG A 293 12.15 -7.07 -27.12
C ARG A 293 11.09 -5.98 -27.31
N ALA A 294 11.42 -4.78 -26.89
CA ALA A 294 10.62 -3.62 -27.18
C ALA A 294 10.72 -3.39 -28.69
N ASP A 295 9.82 -3.98 -29.46
CA ASP A 295 9.68 -3.67 -30.89
C ASP A 295 9.69 -2.17 -31.03
N LEU A 296 10.51 -1.67 -31.96
CA LEU A 296 10.72 -0.26 -32.23
C LEU A 296 9.36 0.45 -32.24
N TYR A 297 9.11 1.20 -31.18
CA TYR A 297 7.84 1.86 -31.00
C TYR A 297 7.79 3.12 -31.88
N THR A 298 6.97 3.08 -32.88
CA THR A 298 6.66 4.23 -33.77
C THR A 298 6.00 5.40 -33.03
N GLY A 299 5.52 5.18 -31.81
CA GLY A 299 4.84 6.19 -30.99
C GLY A 299 5.65 7.41 -30.52
N VAL A 300 6.97 7.48 -30.79
CA VAL A 300 7.71 8.74 -30.66
C VAL A 300 7.26 9.72 -31.74
N VAL A 301 6.97 9.18 -32.94
CA VAL A 301 6.47 9.97 -34.07
C VAL A 301 5.05 10.46 -33.79
N ASP A 302 4.19 9.59 -33.22
CA ASP A 302 2.81 9.94 -32.87
C ASP A 302 2.74 11.04 -31.79
N ALA A 303 3.61 11.00 -30.77
CA ALA A 303 3.64 12.03 -29.73
C ALA A 303 4.20 13.39 -30.24
N LEU A 304 5.08 13.37 -31.24
CA LEU A 304 5.54 14.60 -31.92
C LEU A 304 4.44 15.15 -32.82
N GLN A 305 3.61 14.31 -33.41
CA GLN A 305 2.44 14.70 -34.19
C GLN A 305 1.33 15.33 -33.33
N GLU A 306 1.24 14.95 -32.05
CA GLU A 306 0.34 15.56 -31.05
C GLU A 306 0.82 16.92 -30.53
N GLY A 307 1.91 17.48 -31.06
CA GLY A 307 2.39 18.83 -30.75
C GLY A 307 3.06 18.99 -29.39
N LEU A 308 3.45 17.89 -28.74
CA LEU A 308 4.19 17.92 -27.47
C LEU A 308 5.64 18.38 -27.70
N HIS A 309 6.09 19.39 -26.95
CA HIS A 309 7.45 19.92 -27.06
C HIS A 309 8.49 18.87 -26.65
N PRO A 310 9.59 18.64 -27.42
CA PRO A 310 10.60 17.63 -27.12
C PRO A 310 11.20 17.71 -25.71
N SER A 311 11.29 18.91 -25.14
CA SER A 311 11.82 19.13 -23.78
C SER A 311 10.88 18.61 -22.66
N THR A 312 9.60 18.41 -22.96
CA THR A 312 8.63 17.86 -22.00
C THR A 312 8.51 16.34 -22.13
N ILE A 313 9.09 15.75 -23.18
CA ILE A 313 9.11 14.32 -23.44
C ILE A 313 10.38 13.76 -22.84
N GLY A 314 10.35 13.31 -21.58
CA GLY A 314 11.44 12.55 -20.97
C GLY A 314 11.77 11.28 -21.76
N ARG A 315 12.82 10.55 -21.36
CA ARG A 315 13.18 9.27 -21.98
C ARG A 315 11.99 8.31 -21.88
N LYS A 316 11.38 7.97 -23.02
CA LYS A 316 10.27 7.03 -23.06
C LYS A 316 10.76 5.62 -22.72
N VAL A 317 10.05 4.97 -21.80
CA VAL A 317 10.29 3.60 -21.36
C VAL A 317 9.08 2.77 -21.73
N ILE A 318 9.30 1.66 -22.45
CA ILE A 318 8.22 0.76 -22.84
C ILE A 318 7.97 -0.23 -21.71
N LEU A 319 6.75 -0.21 -21.18
CA LEU A 319 6.29 -1.20 -20.20
C LEU A 319 5.86 -2.48 -20.93
N PRO A 320 6.40 -3.66 -20.58
CA PRO A 320 5.99 -4.92 -21.19
C PRO A 320 4.55 -5.28 -20.82
N SER A 321 3.91 -6.13 -21.62
CA SER A 321 2.54 -6.61 -21.34
C SER A 321 2.43 -7.49 -20.09
N SER A 322 3.56 -7.86 -19.46
CA SER A 322 3.63 -8.53 -18.17
C SER A 322 3.64 -7.57 -16.98
N TYR A 323 3.81 -6.26 -17.21
CA TYR A 323 3.75 -5.27 -16.15
C TYR A 323 2.28 -5.00 -15.78
N THR A 324 1.89 -5.48 -14.61
CA THR A 324 0.51 -5.43 -14.11
C THR A 324 -0.03 -3.98 -14.09
N CYS A 325 -1.24 -3.78 -14.56
CA CYS A 325 -1.91 -2.48 -14.70
C CYS A 325 -1.26 -1.49 -15.67
N GLY A 326 -0.18 -1.86 -16.35
CA GLY A 326 0.38 -1.05 -17.43
C GLY A 326 -0.53 -1.01 -18.66
N PRO A 327 -0.40 0.01 -19.54
CA PRO A 327 -1.28 0.16 -20.71
C PRO A 327 -1.35 -1.08 -21.60
N ARG A 328 -0.20 -1.69 -21.92
CA ARG A 328 -0.13 -2.91 -22.74
C ARG A 328 -0.74 -4.13 -22.03
N PHE A 329 -0.59 -4.23 -20.72
CA PHE A 329 -1.25 -5.27 -19.93
C PHE A 329 -2.77 -5.13 -20.00
N MET A 330 -3.29 -3.93 -19.78
CA MET A 330 -4.73 -3.65 -19.83
C MET A 330 -5.29 -3.87 -21.22
N GLN A 331 -4.61 -3.40 -22.27
CA GLN A 331 -4.99 -3.64 -23.66
C GLN A 331 -5.02 -5.14 -24.00
N LYS A 332 -4.01 -5.91 -23.58
CA LYS A 332 -3.99 -7.37 -23.75
C LYS A 332 -5.19 -8.04 -23.08
N ARG A 333 -5.53 -7.62 -21.85
CA ARG A 333 -6.70 -8.15 -21.11
C ARG A 333 -8.00 -7.80 -21.83
N LEU A 334 -8.13 -6.56 -22.30
CA LEU A 334 -9.28 -6.13 -23.09
C LEU A 334 -9.43 -6.97 -24.36
N GLN A 335 -8.34 -7.17 -25.13
CA GLN A 335 -8.38 -8.00 -26.34
C GLN A 335 -8.80 -9.45 -26.04
N HIS A 336 -8.34 -10.03 -24.93
CA HIS A 336 -8.79 -11.36 -24.50
C HIS A 336 -10.30 -11.38 -24.21
N ALA A 337 -10.81 -10.37 -23.49
CA ALA A 337 -12.24 -10.26 -23.18
C ALA A 337 -13.09 -10.08 -24.46
N LEU A 338 -12.65 -9.21 -25.38
CA LEU A 338 -13.31 -9.02 -26.67
C LEU A 338 -13.28 -10.28 -27.54
N THR A 339 -12.21 -11.06 -27.48
CA THR A 339 -12.11 -12.35 -28.18
C THR A 339 -13.14 -13.34 -27.63
N LEU A 340 -13.31 -13.41 -26.31
CA LEU A 340 -14.37 -14.24 -25.71
C LEU A 340 -15.77 -13.80 -26.16
N LEU A 341 -16.06 -12.50 -26.15
CA LEU A 341 -17.32 -11.94 -26.65
C LEU A 341 -17.56 -12.29 -28.13
N ARG A 342 -16.50 -12.21 -28.93
CA ARG A 342 -16.61 -12.54 -30.40
C ARG A 342 -16.91 -14.02 -30.64
N ILE A 343 -16.32 -14.92 -29.86
CA ILE A 343 -16.45 -16.36 -30.03
C ILE A 343 -17.73 -16.88 -29.38
N LEU A 344 -18.05 -16.41 -28.19
CA LEU A 344 -19.14 -16.93 -27.37
C LEU A 344 -20.44 -16.12 -27.52
N GLY A 345 -20.37 -14.89 -28.09
CA GLY A 345 -21.51 -13.97 -28.16
C GLY A 345 -21.68 -13.19 -26.83
N SER A 346 -22.90 -12.66 -26.61
CA SER A 346 -23.21 -11.91 -25.37
C SER A 346 -23.04 -12.78 -24.12
N SER A 347 -22.63 -12.16 -23.01
CA SER A 347 -22.59 -12.81 -21.71
C SER A 347 -23.99 -13.05 -21.17
N ASP A 348 -24.16 -14.11 -20.40
CA ASP A 348 -25.45 -14.50 -19.84
C ASP A 348 -25.73 -13.84 -18.49
N LEU A 349 -24.69 -13.66 -17.66
CA LEU A 349 -24.81 -13.09 -16.32
C LEU A 349 -23.81 -11.95 -16.08
N PHE A 350 -24.28 -10.90 -15.43
CA PHE A 350 -23.45 -9.84 -14.84
C PHE A 350 -23.64 -9.85 -13.31
N ILE A 351 -22.59 -10.17 -12.61
CA ILE A 351 -22.60 -10.32 -11.15
C ILE A 351 -21.68 -9.30 -10.54
N THR A 352 -22.16 -8.61 -9.51
CA THR A 352 -21.33 -7.73 -8.67
C THR A 352 -21.13 -8.37 -7.31
N PHE A 353 -19.89 -8.37 -6.82
CA PHE A 353 -19.55 -8.92 -5.52
C PHE A 353 -18.72 -7.91 -4.73
N THR A 354 -19.26 -7.44 -3.61
CA THR A 354 -18.64 -6.40 -2.78
C THR A 354 -18.23 -6.97 -1.44
N ALA A 355 -17.05 -6.57 -0.93
CA ALA A 355 -16.63 -6.90 0.41
C ALA A 355 -17.59 -6.30 1.44
N ASN A 356 -17.98 -7.10 2.42
CA ASN A 356 -18.71 -6.65 3.58
C ASN A 356 -17.75 -6.56 4.78
N PRO A 357 -17.50 -5.37 5.34
CA PRO A 357 -16.58 -5.18 6.46
C PRO A 357 -17.03 -5.90 7.75
N THR A 358 -18.30 -6.34 7.82
CA THR A 358 -18.86 -7.05 8.98
C THR A 358 -18.82 -8.56 8.83
N TRP A 359 -18.20 -9.11 7.78
CA TRP A 359 -18.06 -10.56 7.67
C TRP A 359 -17.39 -11.14 8.91
N PRO A 360 -17.90 -12.30 9.42
CA PRO A 360 -17.38 -12.92 10.64
C PRO A 360 -15.86 -13.17 10.59
N GLU A 361 -15.35 -13.56 9.42
CA GLU A 361 -13.93 -13.83 9.22
C GLU A 361 -13.08 -12.53 9.28
N ILE A 362 -13.65 -11.37 9.02
CA ILE A 362 -12.99 -10.09 9.26
C ILE A 362 -13.12 -9.73 10.73
N ALA A 363 -14.34 -9.67 11.25
CA ALA A 363 -14.64 -9.20 12.59
C ALA A 363 -13.90 -10.00 13.68
N SER A 364 -13.80 -11.32 13.54
CA SER A 364 -13.11 -12.21 14.49
C SER A 364 -11.59 -12.08 14.48
N ASN A 365 -11.03 -11.48 13.45
CA ASN A 365 -9.58 -11.28 13.30
C ASN A 365 -9.15 -9.81 13.55
N LEU A 366 -10.08 -8.93 13.91
CA LEU A 366 -9.76 -7.58 14.35
C LEU A 366 -9.32 -7.59 15.81
N LEU A 367 -8.32 -6.78 16.12
CA LEU A 367 -7.88 -6.56 17.50
C LEU A 367 -8.88 -5.62 18.23
N PRO A 368 -8.97 -5.66 19.57
CA PRO A 368 -9.85 -4.78 20.32
C PRO A 368 -9.70 -3.30 19.94
N GLY A 369 -10.80 -2.65 19.57
CA GLY A 369 -10.85 -1.25 19.14
C GLY A 369 -10.50 -0.99 17.68
N GLN A 370 -10.22 -2.02 16.88
CA GLN A 370 -9.99 -1.89 15.45
C GLN A 370 -11.27 -2.01 14.62
N ASN A 371 -11.26 -1.32 13.49
CA ASN A 371 -12.24 -1.44 12.42
C ASN A 371 -11.64 -2.17 11.22
N ALA A 372 -12.48 -2.64 10.30
CA ALA A 372 -12.01 -3.29 9.07
C ALA A 372 -11.05 -2.40 8.24
N SER A 373 -11.24 -1.08 8.27
CA SER A 373 -10.36 -0.12 7.59
C SER A 373 -8.93 -0.08 8.17
N ASP A 374 -8.75 -0.46 9.43
CA ASP A 374 -7.43 -0.52 10.07
C ASP A 374 -6.62 -1.76 9.62
N ARG A 375 -7.33 -2.76 9.04
CA ARG A 375 -6.76 -4.04 8.62
C ARG A 375 -7.09 -4.36 7.16
N PRO A 376 -6.62 -3.53 6.20
CA PRO A 376 -6.86 -3.76 4.78
C PRO A 376 -6.29 -5.10 4.28
N ASP A 377 -5.28 -5.63 4.95
CA ASP A 377 -4.69 -6.95 4.70
C ASP A 377 -5.69 -8.08 4.94
N ILE A 378 -6.45 -8.05 6.05
CA ILE A 378 -7.49 -9.04 6.36
C ILE A 378 -8.64 -8.91 5.36
N VAL A 379 -9.12 -7.69 5.13
CA VAL A 379 -10.22 -7.43 4.19
C VAL A 379 -9.90 -7.97 2.80
N ALA A 380 -8.71 -7.69 2.28
CA ALA A 380 -8.29 -8.16 0.96
C ALA A 380 -8.19 -9.69 0.89
N ARG A 381 -7.64 -10.35 1.91
CA ARG A 381 -7.51 -11.83 1.97
C ARG A 381 -8.86 -12.52 2.07
N VAL A 382 -9.72 -12.07 2.97
CA VAL A 382 -11.06 -12.65 3.14
C VAL A 382 -11.89 -12.47 1.87
N PHE A 383 -11.85 -11.26 1.28
CA PHE A 383 -12.50 -11.00 0.01
C PHE A 383 -12.03 -11.94 -1.10
N HIS A 384 -10.71 -12.11 -1.24
CA HIS A 384 -10.13 -12.99 -2.25
C HIS A 384 -10.60 -14.45 -2.06
N LEU A 385 -10.59 -14.95 -0.84
CA LEU A 385 -11.05 -16.32 -0.53
C LEU A 385 -12.54 -16.51 -0.83
N LYS A 386 -13.39 -15.56 -0.41
CA LYS A 386 -14.83 -15.63 -0.69
C LYS A 386 -15.13 -15.50 -2.18
N PHE A 387 -14.41 -14.64 -2.91
CA PHE A 387 -14.57 -14.53 -4.34
C PHE A 387 -14.09 -15.78 -5.09
N ALA A 388 -13.00 -16.41 -4.64
CA ALA A 388 -12.55 -17.70 -5.19
C ALA A 388 -13.59 -18.80 -4.97
N ASN A 389 -14.23 -18.85 -3.81
CA ASN A 389 -15.33 -19.78 -3.53
C ASN A 389 -16.54 -19.51 -4.44
N LEU A 390 -16.92 -18.24 -4.63
CA LEU A 390 -18.00 -17.90 -5.56
C LEU A 390 -17.69 -18.35 -7.00
N LEU A 391 -16.44 -18.16 -7.45
CA LEU A 391 -16.03 -18.68 -8.76
C LEU A 391 -16.09 -20.21 -8.84
N ASP A 392 -15.73 -20.92 -7.78
CA ASP A 392 -15.85 -22.37 -7.71
C ASP A 392 -17.32 -22.83 -7.72
N ASP A 393 -18.22 -22.10 -7.05
CA ASP A 393 -19.67 -22.35 -7.11
C ASP A 393 -20.20 -22.21 -8.54
N ILE A 394 -19.78 -21.17 -9.25
CA ILE A 394 -20.20 -20.91 -10.63
C ILE A 394 -19.59 -21.93 -11.59
N MET A 395 -18.28 -22.13 -11.56
CA MET A 395 -17.55 -22.90 -12.57
C MET A 395 -17.57 -24.41 -12.31
N LYS A 396 -17.42 -24.84 -11.04
CA LYS A 396 -17.32 -26.26 -10.67
C LYS A 396 -18.66 -26.82 -10.21
N ARG A 397 -19.35 -26.12 -9.29
CA ARG A 397 -20.65 -26.57 -8.76
C ARG A 397 -21.80 -26.23 -9.69
N ARG A 398 -21.60 -25.32 -10.66
CA ARG A 398 -22.54 -24.96 -11.73
C ARG A 398 -23.89 -24.46 -11.23
N ILE A 399 -23.89 -23.62 -10.20
CA ILE A 399 -25.13 -23.11 -9.57
C ILE A 399 -26.05 -22.37 -10.53
N PHE A 400 -25.53 -21.81 -11.63
CA PHE A 400 -26.30 -21.14 -12.70
C PHE A 400 -26.34 -21.97 -13.99
N GLY A 401 -25.98 -23.25 -13.95
CA GLY A 401 -25.75 -24.08 -15.10
C GLY A 401 -24.29 -24.15 -15.51
N LYS A 402 -23.99 -24.79 -16.65
CA LYS A 402 -22.62 -25.00 -17.11
C LYS A 402 -22.00 -23.71 -17.62
N ALA A 403 -21.20 -23.04 -16.80
CA ALA A 403 -20.38 -21.92 -17.21
C ALA A 403 -19.14 -22.40 -18.00
N ILE A 404 -18.81 -21.72 -19.11
CA ILE A 404 -17.71 -22.08 -20.01
C ILE A 404 -16.58 -21.05 -20.01
N ALA A 405 -16.90 -19.80 -19.65
CA ALA A 405 -15.91 -18.73 -19.53
C ALA A 405 -16.41 -17.64 -18.58
N TYR A 406 -15.48 -16.86 -18.06
CA TYR A 406 -15.77 -15.66 -17.30
C TYR A 406 -14.69 -14.60 -17.49
N VAL A 407 -15.07 -13.33 -17.25
CA VAL A 407 -14.15 -12.20 -17.16
C VAL A 407 -14.54 -11.36 -15.96
N TYR A 408 -13.58 -10.91 -15.19
CA TYR A 408 -13.86 -10.02 -14.07
C TYR A 408 -12.83 -8.88 -13.95
N THR A 409 -13.27 -7.79 -13.32
CA THR A 409 -12.42 -6.68 -12.86
C THR A 409 -12.57 -6.51 -11.37
N VAL A 410 -11.46 -6.17 -10.71
CA VAL A 410 -11.46 -5.81 -9.29
C VAL A 410 -11.27 -4.31 -9.18
N GLU A 411 -12.16 -3.67 -8.47
CA GLU A 411 -12.12 -2.24 -8.19
C GLU A 411 -12.15 -2.00 -6.68
N TYR A 412 -11.65 -0.85 -6.26
CA TYR A 412 -11.78 -0.43 -4.86
C TYR A 412 -12.73 0.75 -4.80
N GLN A 413 -13.79 0.58 -4.02
CA GLN A 413 -14.76 1.66 -3.79
C GLN A 413 -14.11 2.81 -3.00
N LYS A 414 -14.73 4.02 -3.02
CA LYS A 414 -14.26 5.19 -2.25
C LYS A 414 -13.98 4.91 -0.76
N ARG A 415 -14.60 3.87 -0.19
CA ARG A 415 -14.38 3.44 1.21
C ARG A 415 -13.23 2.44 1.38
N GLY A 416 -12.47 2.15 0.33
CA GLY A 416 -11.37 1.19 0.35
C GLY A 416 -11.80 -0.28 0.34
N LEU A 417 -13.08 -0.58 0.12
CA LEU A 417 -13.57 -1.96 0.04
C LEU A 417 -13.42 -2.50 -1.38
N PRO A 418 -12.86 -3.71 -1.56
CA PRO A 418 -12.77 -4.35 -2.86
C PRO A 418 -14.14 -4.76 -3.39
N HIS A 419 -14.30 -4.58 -4.69
CA HIS A 419 -15.53 -4.83 -5.44
C HIS A 419 -15.18 -5.51 -6.76
N VAL A 420 -15.95 -6.53 -7.15
CA VAL A 420 -15.78 -7.25 -8.41
C VAL A 420 -16.97 -7.04 -9.30
N HIS A 421 -16.69 -6.75 -10.57
CA HIS A 421 -17.63 -6.91 -11.66
C HIS A 421 -17.25 -8.16 -12.45
N LEU A 422 -18.13 -9.13 -12.47
CA LEU A 422 -17.96 -10.44 -13.10
C LEU A 422 -18.99 -10.64 -14.20
N ILE A 423 -18.55 -10.98 -15.39
CA ILE A 423 -19.42 -11.47 -16.47
C ILE A 423 -19.18 -12.98 -16.67
N VAL A 424 -20.24 -13.74 -16.87
CA VAL A 424 -20.20 -15.18 -17.04
C VAL A 424 -20.86 -15.57 -18.35
N PHE A 425 -20.23 -16.51 -19.05
CA PHE A 425 -20.74 -17.11 -20.30
C PHE A 425 -21.16 -18.55 -20.01
N LEU A 426 -22.43 -18.85 -20.26
CA LEU A 426 -22.97 -20.20 -20.12
C LEU A 426 -22.85 -21.00 -21.41
N ASP A 427 -22.81 -22.31 -21.27
CA ASP A 427 -22.90 -23.23 -22.39
C ASP A 427 -24.22 -23.02 -23.15
N ARG A 428 -24.25 -23.26 -24.46
CA ARG A 428 -25.44 -23.05 -25.32
C ARG A 428 -26.69 -23.73 -24.76
N SER A 429 -26.56 -24.91 -24.14
CA SER A 429 -27.66 -25.64 -23.54
C SER A 429 -28.23 -25.00 -22.27
N HIS A 430 -27.48 -24.09 -21.63
CA HIS A 430 -27.84 -23.43 -20.35
C HIS A 430 -28.07 -21.92 -20.47
N ARG A 431 -28.02 -21.36 -21.70
CA ARG A 431 -28.21 -19.94 -21.91
C ARG A 431 -29.58 -19.45 -21.42
N LEU A 432 -29.61 -18.25 -20.86
CA LEU A 432 -30.80 -17.59 -20.33
C LEU A 432 -31.56 -16.85 -21.43
N THR A 433 -32.05 -17.60 -22.43
CA THR A 433 -32.71 -17.06 -23.66
C THR A 433 -34.22 -17.07 -23.59
N THR A 434 -34.83 -17.67 -22.58
CA THR A 434 -36.28 -17.67 -22.36
C THR A 434 -36.65 -17.18 -20.99
N PRO A 435 -37.85 -16.59 -20.80
CA PRO A 435 -38.31 -16.15 -19.47
C PRO A 435 -38.24 -17.23 -18.39
N GLU A 436 -38.63 -18.47 -18.74
CA GLU A 436 -38.65 -19.61 -17.81
C GLU A 436 -37.23 -19.98 -17.34
N ARG A 437 -36.24 -19.88 -18.24
CA ARG A 437 -34.84 -20.09 -17.87
C ARG A 437 -34.30 -18.98 -16.99
N VAL A 438 -34.66 -17.73 -17.28
CA VAL A 438 -34.30 -16.61 -16.44
C VAL A 438 -34.88 -16.79 -15.03
N ASP A 439 -36.18 -17.09 -14.93
CA ASP A 439 -36.88 -17.28 -13.67
C ASP A 439 -36.34 -18.46 -12.84
N SER A 440 -35.75 -19.47 -13.49
CA SER A 440 -35.10 -20.58 -12.80
C SER A 440 -33.79 -20.20 -12.12
N VAL A 441 -33.18 -19.09 -12.49
CA VAL A 441 -31.86 -18.65 -12.00
C VAL A 441 -31.95 -17.34 -11.23
N ILE A 442 -32.82 -16.42 -11.65
CA ILE A 442 -32.95 -15.09 -11.09
C ILE A 442 -34.39 -14.88 -10.65
N SER A 443 -34.58 -14.49 -9.40
CA SER A 443 -35.91 -14.12 -8.89
C SER A 443 -35.90 -12.67 -8.37
N SER A 444 -36.88 -11.90 -8.77
CA SER A 444 -37.15 -10.57 -8.22
C SER A 444 -38.24 -10.58 -7.13
N LYS A 445 -38.74 -11.75 -6.77
CA LYS A 445 -39.73 -11.92 -5.70
C LYS A 445 -39.05 -11.93 -4.33
N LEU A 446 -39.70 -11.31 -3.34
CA LEU A 446 -39.31 -11.52 -1.94
C LEU A 446 -39.64 -12.97 -1.55
N PRO A 447 -38.68 -13.69 -0.95
CA PRO A 447 -38.95 -15.02 -0.38
C PRO A 447 -40.05 -14.94 0.67
N ASP A 448 -40.77 -16.04 0.86
CA ASP A 448 -41.75 -16.11 1.95
C ASP A 448 -41.01 -16.14 3.30
N PRO A 449 -41.35 -15.25 4.25
CA PRO A 449 -40.68 -15.22 5.56
C PRO A 449 -40.97 -16.43 6.44
N VAL A 450 -42.02 -17.20 6.11
CA VAL A 450 -42.38 -18.45 6.84
C VAL A 450 -41.65 -19.64 6.27
N ASP A 451 -41.60 -19.73 4.91
CA ASP A 451 -40.97 -20.86 4.22
C ASP A 451 -39.45 -20.82 4.26
N ASP A 452 -38.86 -19.63 4.06
CA ASP A 452 -37.41 -19.43 4.12
C ASP A 452 -37.03 -18.10 4.80
N PRO A 453 -37.09 -18.08 6.15
CA PRO A 453 -36.80 -16.86 6.92
C PRO A 453 -35.39 -16.33 6.74
N LEU A 454 -34.42 -17.23 6.52
CA LEU A 454 -33.02 -16.84 6.31
C LEU A 454 -32.86 -16.11 4.97
N LEU A 455 -33.37 -16.69 3.89
CA LEU A 455 -33.31 -16.08 2.56
C LEU A 455 -34.10 -14.76 2.53
N PHE A 456 -35.26 -14.71 3.16
CA PHE A 456 -36.04 -13.49 3.30
C PHE A 456 -35.21 -12.36 3.93
N GLU A 457 -34.55 -12.60 5.07
CA GLU A 457 -33.72 -11.62 5.75
C GLU A 457 -32.51 -11.21 4.90
N LEU A 458 -31.84 -12.15 4.21
CA LEU A 458 -30.73 -11.84 3.32
C LEU A 458 -31.17 -10.96 2.14
N VAL A 459 -32.26 -11.29 1.49
CA VAL A 459 -32.82 -10.49 0.37
C VAL A 459 -33.23 -9.11 0.86
N ARG A 460 -33.97 -9.05 1.98
CA ARG A 460 -34.43 -7.78 2.57
C ARG A 460 -33.28 -6.86 2.93
N THR A 461 -32.21 -7.42 3.49
CA THR A 461 -31.08 -6.63 4.01
C THR A 461 -30.10 -6.21 2.92
N HIS A 462 -29.86 -7.08 1.93
CA HIS A 462 -28.74 -6.89 0.99
C HIS A 462 -29.14 -6.65 -0.46
N MET A 463 -30.36 -7.03 -0.87
CA MET A 463 -30.75 -7.00 -2.28
C MET A 463 -31.81 -5.93 -2.60
N ILE A 464 -32.51 -5.41 -1.60
CA ILE A 464 -33.52 -4.36 -1.80
C ILE A 464 -32.86 -2.99 -1.81
N HIS A 465 -33.22 -2.19 -2.83
CA HIS A 465 -32.79 -0.80 -2.89
C HIS A 465 -33.59 0.06 -1.91
N GLY A 466 -32.95 0.60 -0.90
CA GLY A 466 -33.57 1.54 0.03
C GLY A 466 -33.02 1.49 1.47
N PRO A 467 -33.45 2.39 2.33
CA PRO A 467 -34.19 3.60 2.03
C PRO A 467 -33.37 4.62 1.25
N CYS A 468 -33.98 5.27 0.26
CA CYS A 468 -33.37 6.37 -0.47
C CYS A 468 -33.10 7.57 0.45
N ARG A 469 -31.89 8.10 0.46
CA ARG A 469 -31.49 9.22 1.33
C ARG A 469 -30.90 10.37 0.50
N PRO A 470 -31.10 11.64 0.93
CA PRO A 470 -30.41 12.79 0.36
C PRO A 470 -28.91 12.58 0.40
N GLY A 471 -28.24 12.93 -0.69
CA GLY A 471 -26.78 12.74 -0.79
C GLY A 471 -26.30 11.33 -1.12
N GLN A 472 -27.19 10.32 -1.19
CA GLN A 472 -26.87 8.97 -1.65
C GLN A 472 -27.47 8.69 -3.03
N CYS A 473 -28.79 8.61 -3.13
CA CYS A 473 -29.49 8.32 -4.38
C CYS A 473 -30.69 9.25 -4.66
N LEU A 474 -31.07 10.13 -3.74
CA LEU A 474 -32.07 11.15 -4.02
C LEU A 474 -31.44 12.36 -4.71
N ASN A 475 -32.02 12.75 -5.85
CA ASN A 475 -31.70 13.98 -6.54
C ASN A 475 -32.37 15.19 -5.83
N GLU A 476 -32.10 16.41 -6.29
CA GLU A 476 -32.69 17.64 -5.75
C GLU A 476 -34.23 17.69 -5.85
N ARG A 477 -34.83 16.89 -6.71
CA ARG A 477 -36.27 16.73 -6.87
C ARG A 477 -36.89 15.67 -5.98
N GLY A 478 -36.11 15.07 -5.05
CA GLY A 478 -36.56 13.99 -4.17
C GLY A 478 -36.78 12.64 -4.86
N GLN A 479 -36.33 12.50 -6.10
CA GLN A 479 -36.48 11.25 -6.88
C GLN A 479 -35.18 10.43 -6.80
N CYS A 480 -35.32 9.11 -6.82
CA CYS A 480 -34.16 8.24 -6.85
C CYS A 480 -33.43 8.34 -8.20
N SER A 481 -32.16 8.76 -8.16
CA SER A 481 -31.29 8.87 -9.37
C SER A 481 -31.07 7.52 -10.10
N LYS A 482 -31.39 6.41 -9.42
CA LYS A 482 -31.33 5.04 -9.99
C LYS A 482 -32.69 4.53 -10.46
N GLY A 483 -33.72 5.41 -10.45
CA GLY A 483 -35.04 5.10 -10.94
C GLY A 483 -35.79 4.04 -10.11
N PHE A 484 -35.63 4.03 -8.78
CA PHE A 484 -36.43 3.19 -7.90
C PHE A 484 -37.60 4.01 -7.26
N PRO A 485 -38.71 3.35 -6.97
CA PRO A 485 -39.07 1.96 -7.25
C PRO A 485 -39.22 1.71 -8.77
N LYS A 486 -38.84 0.52 -9.23
CA LYS A 486 -39.07 0.10 -10.61
C LYS A 486 -40.57 -0.18 -10.82
N PRO A 487 -41.11 -0.02 -12.07
CA PRO A 487 -42.47 -0.44 -12.37
C PRO A 487 -42.67 -1.92 -12.06
N PHE A 488 -43.80 -2.24 -11.46
CA PHE A 488 -44.13 -3.65 -11.18
C PHE A 488 -44.35 -4.39 -12.51
N SER A 489 -43.79 -5.58 -12.60
CA SER A 489 -44.05 -6.54 -13.68
C SER A 489 -44.55 -7.85 -13.07
N ASN A 490 -45.61 -8.43 -13.62
CA ASN A 490 -46.14 -9.72 -13.18
C ASN A 490 -45.57 -10.92 -13.94
N LYS A 491 -44.69 -10.66 -14.90
CA LYS A 491 -44.02 -11.68 -15.68
C LYS A 491 -42.64 -11.18 -16.16
N THR A 492 -41.73 -12.11 -16.37
CA THR A 492 -40.44 -11.84 -16.98
C THR A 492 -40.59 -11.65 -18.48
N GLU A 493 -40.04 -10.55 -18.99
CA GLU A 493 -40.04 -10.22 -20.41
C GLU A 493 -38.57 -9.99 -20.86
N ILE A 494 -38.23 -10.59 -22.03
CA ILE A 494 -36.97 -10.36 -22.71
C ILE A 494 -37.24 -9.40 -23.86
N THR A 495 -36.70 -8.19 -23.80
CA THR A 495 -36.83 -7.19 -24.86
C THR A 495 -35.84 -7.46 -26.00
N GLY A 496 -36.13 -6.96 -27.20
CA GLY A 496 -35.32 -7.21 -28.40
C GLY A 496 -33.85 -6.77 -28.32
N GLU A 497 -33.48 -5.98 -27.30
CA GLU A 497 -32.10 -5.59 -27.03
C GLU A 497 -31.42 -6.51 -25.97
N SER A 498 -31.96 -7.72 -25.73
CA SER A 498 -31.50 -8.67 -24.70
C SER A 498 -31.56 -8.13 -23.27
N TYR A 499 -32.40 -7.13 -23.03
CA TYR A 499 -32.63 -6.61 -21.68
C TYR A 499 -33.79 -7.37 -21.05
N VAL A 500 -33.54 -7.91 -19.87
CA VAL A 500 -34.53 -8.67 -19.10
C VAL A 500 -35.25 -7.74 -18.13
N LYS A 501 -36.59 -7.76 -18.15
CA LYS A 501 -37.45 -7.16 -17.14
C LYS A 501 -38.08 -8.29 -16.33
N THR A 502 -37.79 -8.32 -15.07
CA THR A 502 -38.36 -9.29 -14.10
C THR A 502 -39.18 -8.57 -13.06
#